data_733fec61c48a5d9b9d2f7ffa9c5cb7f8
#
_entry.id   733fec61c48a5d9b9d2f7ffa9c5cb7f8
#
_cell.length_a   1.000
_cell.length_b   1.000
_cell.length_c   1.000
_cell.angle_alpha   90.00
_cell.angle_beta   90.00
_cell.angle_gamma   90.00
#
_symmetry.space_group_name_H-M   'P 1'
#
loop_
_entity.id
_entity.type
_entity.pdbx_description
1 polymer ?
#
loop_
_entity_poly.entity_id
_entity_poly.type
_entity_poly.pdbx_seq_one_letter_code
_entity_poly.pdbx_strand_id
1 'polypeptide(L)'
;MKDLDWNNLGFSYIKTDDRFIAHWKDGKWDEGKLTTDNMLHIHEGSTAIHYGQQCFEGLKAYRCKDGSINLFRPDQNAKRMQHTADRLLMPQVPTELFIRACKEVVKANQEWLGPYGSGATLYLRPFLFGTGANIGVKTAPEFIFSVFCCPVGAYFKGGLAPSNFITTDYDRAAPMGTGGVKVGGNYAASLLPHELAAEQGTPERKFADAIYLDPKTHTKIEEVGAANFFGITKDNKFITPASESILPSITKYSLLHIAKERLGMEAIEGDVYIDQLDQFAEAGACGTAAVITPVGGIQHKGKFHVFYSETEVGPVTRKLYNELTGIQFGDVEAPEGWIVKVE
;
A
#
# COMPACT_ATOMS: atom_id res chain seq x y z
N MET A 1 -19.47 -12.25 -14.66
CA MET A 1 -18.02 -12.19 -14.36
C MET A 1 -17.29 -12.18 -15.69
N LYS A 2 -16.25 -11.36 -15.84
CA LYS A 2 -15.44 -11.30 -17.07
C LYS A 2 -14.67 -12.62 -17.25
N ASP A 3 -14.41 -12.98 -18.52
CA ASP A 3 -13.60 -14.16 -18.85
C ASP A 3 -12.10 -13.81 -18.75
N LEU A 4 -11.51 -14.08 -17.59
CA LEU A 4 -10.11 -13.83 -17.27
C LEU A 4 -9.50 -15.07 -16.63
N ASP A 5 -8.20 -15.30 -16.83
CA ASP A 5 -7.44 -16.29 -16.09
C ASP A 5 -7.12 -15.78 -14.69
N TRP A 6 -8.09 -15.93 -13.78
CA TRP A 6 -8.04 -15.41 -12.42
C TRP A 6 -6.85 -15.93 -11.59
N ASN A 7 -6.34 -17.11 -11.92
CA ASN A 7 -5.22 -17.73 -11.21
C ASN A 7 -3.85 -17.20 -11.68
N ASN A 8 -3.81 -16.57 -12.86
CA ASN A 8 -2.57 -16.06 -13.46
C ASN A 8 -2.56 -14.53 -13.62
N LEU A 9 -3.52 -13.82 -13.03
CA LEU A 9 -3.48 -12.37 -12.99
C LEU A 9 -2.22 -11.89 -12.26
N GLY A 10 -1.55 -10.89 -12.85
CA GLY A 10 -0.47 -10.15 -12.21
C GLY A 10 -0.99 -8.87 -11.56
N PHE A 11 -0.08 -7.90 -11.40
CA PHE A 11 -0.37 -6.55 -10.92
C PHE A 11 -0.18 -5.53 -12.06
N SER A 12 -0.73 -5.82 -13.24
CA SER A 12 -0.65 -4.97 -14.42
C SER A 12 -1.96 -4.21 -14.64
N TYR A 13 -1.87 -3.07 -15.33
CA TYR A 13 -3.06 -2.31 -15.67
C TYR A 13 -3.95 -3.09 -16.65
N ILE A 14 -5.17 -3.32 -16.25
CA ILE A 14 -6.25 -3.85 -17.08
C ILE A 14 -7.39 -2.83 -17.06
N LYS A 15 -7.78 -2.33 -18.23
CA LYS A 15 -8.86 -1.36 -18.36
C LYS A 15 -10.19 -2.01 -17.95
N THR A 16 -10.83 -1.47 -16.93
CA THR A 16 -12.19 -1.81 -16.51
C THR A 16 -13.22 -0.87 -17.15
N ASP A 17 -14.51 -1.10 -16.93
CA ASP A 17 -15.58 -0.41 -17.62
C ASP A 17 -15.73 1.04 -17.13
N ASP A 18 -15.86 1.26 -15.83
CA ASP A 18 -16.17 2.55 -15.22
C ASP A 18 -15.12 3.01 -14.22
N ARG A 19 -15.05 4.32 -14.05
CA ARG A 19 -14.29 5.04 -13.03
C ARG A 19 -15.10 6.20 -12.49
N PHE A 20 -14.75 6.69 -11.30
CA PHE A 20 -15.39 7.86 -10.71
C PHE A 20 -14.50 9.09 -10.88
N ILE A 21 -15.12 10.26 -11.12
CA ILE A 21 -14.43 11.53 -11.21
C ILE A 21 -15.27 12.63 -10.51
N ALA A 22 -14.61 13.45 -9.71
CA ALA A 22 -15.15 14.66 -9.07
C ALA A 22 -14.17 15.82 -9.23
N HIS A 23 -14.69 17.04 -9.33
CA HIS A 23 -13.90 18.24 -9.52
C HIS A 23 -14.09 19.18 -8.32
N TRP A 24 -12.99 19.79 -7.90
CA TRP A 24 -13.00 20.89 -6.94
C TRP A 24 -12.67 22.20 -7.66
N LYS A 25 -13.57 23.15 -7.52
CA LYS A 25 -13.46 24.48 -8.08
C LYS A 25 -14.26 25.46 -7.23
N ASP A 26 -13.78 26.71 -7.14
CA ASP A 26 -14.44 27.79 -6.39
C ASP A 26 -14.80 27.41 -4.93
N GLY A 27 -13.87 26.69 -4.29
CA GLY A 27 -13.98 26.33 -2.87
C GLY A 27 -14.84 25.09 -2.54
N LYS A 28 -15.32 24.35 -3.52
CA LYS A 28 -16.20 23.19 -3.29
C LYS A 28 -15.97 22.04 -4.27
N TRP A 29 -16.27 20.82 -3.81
CA TRP A 29 -16.41 19.63 -4.64
C TRP A 29 -17.77 19.61 -5.34
N ASP A 30 -17.80 19.13 -6.57
CA ASP A 30 -19.05 18.70 -7.21
C ASP A 30 -19.48 17.32 -6.66
N GLU A 31 -20.66 16.86 -7.08
CA GLU A 31 -21.20 15.56 -6.69
C GLU A 31 -20.35 14.37 -7.19
N GLY A 32 -19.55 14.59 -8.22
CA GLY A 32 -18.85 13.54 -8.93
C GLY A 32 -19.79 12.59 -9.70
N LYS A 33 -19.23 11.78 -10.58
CA LYS A 33 -19.97 10.81 -11.39
C LYS A 33 -19.11 9.67 -11.89
N LEU A 34 -19.76 8.58 -12.27
CA LEU A 34 -19.12 7.51 -13.06
C LEU A 34 -18.90 7.98 -14.49
N THR A 35 -17.84 7.51 -15.12
CA THR A 35 -17.50 7.73 -16.53
C THR A 35 -16.72 6.53 -17.08
N THR A 36 -16.91 6.25 -18.38
CA THR A 36 -16.16 5.22 -19.13
C THR A 36 -14.85 5.76 -19.71
N ASP A 37 -14.68 7.10 -19.72
CA ASP A 37 -13.47 7.74 -20.23
C ASP A 37 -12.30 7.50 -19.28
N ASN A 38 -11.26 6.84 -19.74
CA ASN A 38 -10.05 6.54 -18.98
C ASN A 38 -8.90 7.54 -19.25
N MET A 39 -9.16 8.57 -20.02
CA MET A 39 -8.21 9.65 -20.27
C MET A 39 -8.50 10.83 -19.34
N LEU A 40 -7.45 11.48 -18.88
CA LEU A 40 -7.53 12.71 -18.12
C LEU A 40 -7.13 13.88 -19.01
N HIS A 41 -8.03 14.83 -19.21
CA HIS A 41 -7.75 16.05 -19.93
C HIS A 41 -7.35 17.13 -18.92
N ILE A 42 -6.07 17.45 -18.86
CA ILE A 42 -5.50 18.38 -17.88
C ILE A 42 -4.81 19.54 -18.60
N HIS A 43 -4.80 20.70 -17.97
CA HIS A 43 -4.15 21.89 -18.49
C HIS A 43 -2.62 21.73 -18.47
N GLU A 44 -1.90 22.25 -19.48
CA GLU A 44 -0.44 22.16 -19.56
C GLU A 44 0.28 22.79 -18.34
N GLY A 45 -0.31 23.80 -17.71
CA GLY A 45 0.18 24.42 -16.48
C GLY A 45 -0.22 23.70 -15.18
N SER A 46 -0.68 22.45 -15.25
CA SER A 46 -1.07 21.67 -14.06
C SER A 46 0.08 21.54 -13.05
N THR A 47 -0.18 21.88 -11.78
CA THR A 47 0.79 21.73 -10.69
C THR A 47 1.18 20.27 -10.43
N ALA A 48 0.31 19.32 -10.78
CA ALA A 48 0.63 17.90 -10.71
C ALA A 48 1.77 17.53 -11.67
N ILE A 49 1.80 18.10 -12.88
CA ILE A 49 2.85 17.83 -13.88
C ILE A 49 4.18 18.45 -13.46
N HIS A 50 4.17 19.73 -13.07
CA HIS A 50 5.40 20.50 -12.89
C HIS A 50 5.96 20.43 -11.47
N TYR A 51 5.12 20.27 -10.46
CA TYR A 51 5.50 20.35 -9.04
C TYR A 51 5.08 19.14 -8.22
N GLY A 52 4.53 18.11 -8.86
CA GLY A 52 4.12 16.89 -8.18
C GLY A 52 3.02 17.10 -7.13
N GLN A 53 2.18 18.15 -7.26
CA GLN A 53 1.06 18.39 -6.35
C GLN A 53 -0.05 17.37 -6.61
N GLN A 54 0.17 16.14 -6.11
CA GLN A 54 -0.73 15.01 -6.26
C GLN A 54 -0.50 13.99 -5.15
N CYS A 55 -1.52 13.19 -4.87
CA CYS A 55 -1.44 12.05 -3.98
C CYS A 55 -2.34 10.91 -4.47
N PHE A 56 -2.11 9.72 -3.95
CA PHE A 56 -2.92 8.57 -4.30
C PHE A 56 -3.13 7.65 -3.11
N GLU A 57 -4.12 6.79 -3.24
CA GLU A 57 -4.43 5.73 -2.30
C GLU A 57 -4.48 4.37 -2.99
N GLY A 58 -4.47 3.32 -2.18
CA GLY A 58 -4.64 1.97 -2.66
C GLY A 58 -5.42 1.16 -1.64
N LEU A 59 -6.52 0.57 -2.08
CA LEU A 59 -7.31 -0.39 -1.31
C LEU A 59 -7.86 -1.46 -2.24
N LYS A 60 -8.43 -2.51 -1.68
CA LYS A 60 -8.95 -3.63 -2.45
C LYS A 60 -10.41 -3.91 -2.10
N ALA A 61 -11.16 -4.39 -3.08
CA ALA A 61 -12.44 -5.05 -2.86
C ALA A 61 -12.26 -6.57 -2.92
N TYR A 62 -12.96 -7.26 -2.03
CA TYR A 62 -12.84 -8.70 -1.82
C TYR A 62 -14.21 -9.35 -1.98
N ARG A 63 -14.31 -10.39 -2.82
CA ARG A 63 -15.54 -11.19 -2.93
C ARG A 63 -15.55 -12.24 -1.83
N CYS A 64 -16.59 -12.20 -0.99
CA CYS A 64 -16.80 -13.18 0.07
C CYS A 64 -17.43 -14.46 -0.46
N LYS A 65 -17.43 -15.51 0.36
CA LYS A 65 -18.00 -16.82 0.03
C LYS A 65 -19.49 -16.76 -0.27
N ASP A 66 -20.24 -15.88 0.38
CA ASP A 66 -21.67 -15.64 0.17
C ASP A 66 -21.97 -14.77 -1.06
N GLY A 67 -20.93 -14.34 -1.79
CA GLY A 67 -21.03 -13.46 -2.96
C GLY A 67 -21.04 -11.97 -2.63
N SER A 68 -21.16 -11.58 -1.37
CA SER A 68 -21.04 -10.18 -0.95
C SER A 68 -19.64 -9.63 -1.21
N ILE A 69 -19.51 -8.30 -1.25
CA ILE A 69 -18.23 -7.62 -1.55
C ILE A 69 -17.85 -6.72 -0.38
N ASN A 70 -16.63 -6.91 0.10
CA ASN A 70 -16.03 -6.14 1.18
C ASN A 70 -15.06 -5.09 0.66
N LEU A 71 -15.09 -3.89 1.24
CA LEU A 71 -13.95 -2.95 1.30
C LEU A 71 -13.35 -3.00 2.69
N PHE A 72 -12.02 -3.09 2.77
CA PHE A 72 -11.29 -3.18 4.03
C PHE A 72 -10.80 -1.81 4.47
N ARG A 73 -11.33 -1.29 5.58
CA ARG A 73 -10.97 -0.01 6.24
C ARG A 73 -10.86 1.20 5.29
N PRO A 74 -11.83 1.43 4.38
CA PRO A 74 -11.75 2.53 3.41
C PRO A 74 -11.76 3.92 4.07
N ASP A 75 -12.32 4.05 5.27
CA ASP A 75 -12.28 5.27 6.09
C ASP A 75 -10.85 5.68 6.46
N GLN A 76 -9.96 4.69 6.71
CA GLN A 76 -8.56 4.96 7.00
C GLN A 76 -7.81 5.44 5.76
N ASN A 77 -8.14 4.93 4.57
CA ASN A 77 -7.63 5.46 3.31
C ASN A 77 -8.09 6.91 3.09
N ALA A 78 -9.36 7.20 3.33
CA ALA A 78 -9.90 8.56 3.23
C ALA A 78 -9.16 9.53 4.17
N LYS A 79 -9.00 9.18 5.44
CA LYS A 79 -8.28 9.99 6.44
C LYS A 79 -6.81 10.20 6.05
N ARG A 80 -6.13 9.17 5.53
CA ARG A 80 -4.74 9.29 5.09
C ARG A 80 -4.61 10.16 3.84
N MET A 81 -5.55 10.09 2.90
CA MET A 81 -5.61 11.02 1.77
C MET A 81 -5.83 12.46 2.23
N GLN A 82 -6.69 12.71 3.21
CA GLN A 82 -6.90 14.04 3.82
C GLN A 82 -5.62 14.56 4.46
N HIS A 83 -4.94 13.73 5.28
CA HIS A 83 -3.64 14.10 5.86
C HIS A 83 -2.58 14.43 4.78
N THR A 84 -2.55 13.67 3.69
CA THR A 84 -1.65 13.96 2.56
C THR A 84 -2.05 15.25 1.84
N ALA A 85 -3.35 15.49 1.66
CA ALA A 85 -3.88 16.71 1.04
C ALA A 85 -3.48 17.96 1.85
N ASP A 86 -3.62 17.91 3.18
CA ASP A 86 -3.21 19.01 4.07
C ASP A 86 -1.71 19.33 3.91
N ARG A 87 -0.86 18.30 3.87
CA ARG A 87 0.60 18.48 3.70
C ARG A 87 0.96 19.16 2.37
N LEU A 88 0.18 18.94 1.31
CA LEU A 88 0.40 19.49 -0.03
C LEU A 88 -0.49 20.70 -0.37
N LEU A 89 -1.22 21.25 0.61
CA LEU A 89 -2.18 22.35 0.42
C LEU A 89 -3.19 22.04 -0.71
N MET A 90 -3.75 20.85 -0.69
CA MET A 90 -4.85 20.41 -1.54
C MET A 90 -6.16 20.37 -0.75
N PRO A 91 -7.33 20.55 -1.39
CA PRO A 91 -8.60 20.37 -0.71
C PRO A 91 -8.79 18.93 -0.24
N GLN A 92 -9.22 18.76 0.99
CA GLN A 92 -9.58 17.44 1.50
C GLN A 92 -10.76 16.86 0.71
N VAL A 93 -10.66 15.59 0.34
CA VAL A 93 -11.80 14.82 -0.17
C VAL A 93 -12.62 14.38 1.05
N PRO A 94 -13.92 14.75 1.16
CA PRO A 94 -14.75 14.29 2.26
C PRO A 94 -14.80 12.77 2.36
N THR A 95 -14.78 12.23 3.58
CA THR A 95 -14.77 10.77 3.80
C THR A 95 -15.95 10.09 3.11
N GLU A 96 -17.14 10.70 3.16
CA GLU A 96 -18.35 10.20 2.53
C GLU A 96 -18.22 10.15 1.00
N LEU A 97 -17.63 11.19 0.38
CA LEU A 97 -17.36 11.23 -1.06
C LEU A 97 -16.35 10.15 -1.46
N PHE A 98 -15.28 9.99 -0.67
CA PHE A 98 -14.25 8.96 -0.93
C PHE A 98 -14.84 7.54 -0.88
N ILE A 99 -15.59 7.21 0.19
CA ILE A 99 -16.20 5.88 0.36
C ILE A 99 -17.26 5.64 -0.70
N ARG A 100 -18.11 6.63 -0.99
CA ARG A 100 -19.13 6.54 -2.05
C ARG A 100 -18.48 6.27 -3.42
N ALA A 101 -17.46 7.03 -3.80
CA ALA A 101 -16.74 6.84 -5.04
C ALA A 101 -16.15 5.41 -5.17
N CYS A 102 -15.55 4.89 -4.08
CA CYS A 102 -15.04 3.53 -4.05
C CYS A 102 -16.16 2.49 -4.22
N LYS A 103 -17.30 2.64 -3.52
CA LYS A 103 -18.44 1.73 -3.63
C LYS A 103 -19.05 1.75 -5.04
N GLU A 104 -19.27 2.93 -5.61
CA GLU A 104 -19.82 3.07 -6.97
C GLU A 104 -18.92 2.44 -8.02
N VAL A 105 -17.59 2.66 -7.95
CA VAL A 105 -16.63 2.03 -8.87
C VAL A 105 -16.65 0.51 -8.75
N VAL A 106 -16.68 -0.04 -7.52
CA VAL A 106 -16.74 -1.48 -7.34
C VAL A 106 -18.05 -2.05 -7.86
N LYS A 107 -19.17 -1.42 -7.57
CA LYS A 107 -20.50 -1.84 -8.03
C LYS A 107 -20.60 -1.86 -9.56
N ALA A 108 -20.11 -0.79 -10.22
CA ALA A 108 -20.12 -0.70 -11.69
C ALA A 108 -19.18 -1.73 -12.35
N ASN A 109 -18.11 -2.14 -11.65
CA ASN A 109 -17.11 -3.08 -12.15
C ASN A 109 -17.12 -4.44 -11.45
N GLN A 110 -18.21 -4.85 -10.81
CA GLN A 110 -18.26 -6.09 -10.02
C GLN A 110 -17.97 -7.36 -10.85
N GLU A 111 -18.15 -7.32 -12.18
CA GLU A 111 -17.82 -8.43 -13.07
C GLU A 111 -16.31 -8.63 -13.27
N TRP A 112 -15.51 -7.59 -12.93
CA TRP A 112 -14.04 -7.61 -12.94
C TRP A 112 -13.44 -8.10 -11.63
N LEU A 113 -14.26 -8.42 -10.62
CA LEU A 113 -13.83 -8.99 -9.35
C LEU A 113 -13.86 -10.52 -9.45
N GLY A 114 -12.72 -11.16 -9.23
CA GLY A 114 -12.55 -12.61 -9.31
C GLY A 114 -13.46 -13.41 -8.38
N PRO A 115 -13.64 -14.70 -8.64
CA PRO A 115 -14.43 -15.56 -7.78
C PRO A 115 -13.76 -15.74 -6.42
N TYR A 116 -14.56 -15.98 -5.38
CA TYR A 116 -14.05 -16.37 -4.06
C TYR A 116 -13.16 -17.62 -4.19
N GLY A 117 -12.05 -17.65 -3.46
CA GLY A 117 -11.09 -18.76 -3.48
C GLY A 117 -10.01 -18.67 -4.56
N SER A 118 -10.14 -17.78 -5.56
CA SER A 118 -9.09 -17.57 -6.57
C SER A 118 -7.89 -16.76 -6.06
N GLY A 119 -8.04 -16.06 -4.92
CA GLY A 119 -7.07 -15.08 -4.44
C GLY A 119 -7.06 -13.76 -5.22
N ALA A 120 -7.80 -13.67 -6.33
CA ALA A 120 -7.93 -12.44 -7.10
C ALA A 120 -8.83 -11.42 -6.38
N THR A 121 -8.48 -10.15 -6.52
CA THR A 121 -9.16 -9.01 -5.89
C THR A 121 -9.35 -7.90 -6.92
N LEU A 122 -10.17 -6.90 -6.60
CA LEU A 122 -10.26 -5.69 -7.38
C LEU A 122 -9.48 -4.60 -6.66
N TYR A 123 -8.35 -4.18 -7.21
CA TYR A 123 -7.53 -3.11 -6.66
C TYR A 123 -8.08 -1.76 -7.08
N LEU A 124 -8.38 -0.89 -6.12
CA LEU A 124 -8.85 0.46 -6.36
C LEU A 124 -7.68 1.45 -6.22
N ARG A 125 -7.63 2.43 -7.12
CA ARG A 125 -6.68 3.52 -7.12
C ARG A 125 -7.41 4.87 -7.01
N PRO A 126 -7.77 5.32 -5.80
CA PRO A 126 -8.12 6.71 -5.57
C PRO A 126 -6.91 7.62 -5.74
N PHE A 127 -7.08 8.78 -6.38
CA PHE A 127 -6.01 9.77 -6.51
C PHE A 127 -6.57 11.18 -6.61
N LEU A 128 -5.78 12.14 -6.14
CA LEU A 128 -6.12 13.56 -6.08
C LEU A 128 -4.95 14.35 -6.64
N PHE A 129 -5.21 15.33 -7.52
CA PHE A 129 -4.16 16.13 -8.12
C PHE A 129 -4.62 17.54 -8.49
N GLY A 130 -3.66 18.49 -8.47
CA GLY A 130 -3.89 19.86 -8.87
C GLY A 130 -3.83 20.06 -10.37
N THR A 131 -4.77 20.85 -10.90
CA THR A 131 -4.89 21.18 -12.33
C THR A 131 -5.23 22.66 -12.52
N GLY A 132 -5.50 23.07 -13.76
CA GLY A 132 -5.79 24.46 -14.13
C GLY A 132 -4.54 25.25 -14.51
N ALA A 133 -4.75 26.50 -14.93
CA ALA A 133 -3.71 27.36 -15.46
C ALA A 133 -2.81 27.92 -14.35
N ASN A 134 -1.57 27.45 -14.29
CA ASN A 134 -0.55 27.93 -13.35
C ASN A 134 0.84 27.82 -13.94
N ILE A 135 1.78 28.65 -13.51
CA ILE A 135 3.20 28.57 -13.85
C ILE A 135 4.12 28.72 -12.64
N GLY A 136 3.66 29.34 -11.55
CA GLY A 136 4.46 29.54 -10.34
C GLY A 136 4.30 28.40 -9.33
N VAL A 137 5.26 28.28 -8.39
CA VAL A 137 5.17 27.34 -7.26
C VAL A 137 4.15 27.88 -6.25
N LYS A 138 2.90 27.48 -6.42
CA LYS A 138 1.76 27.78 -5.54
C LYS A 138 0.72 26.69 -5.69
N THR A 139 -0.27 26.65 -4.80
CA THR A 139 -1.37 25.71 -4.89
C THR A 139 -2.15 25.87 -6.20
N ALA A 140 -2.65 24.78 -6.74
CA ALA A 140 -3.47 24.77 -7.96
C ALA A 140 -4.79 25.54 -7.76
N PRO A 141 -5.33 26.14 -8.84
CA PRO A 141 -6.66 26.78 -8.78
C PRO A 141 -7.82 25.77 -8.80
N GLU A 142 -7.58 24.58 -9.31
CA GLU A 142 -8.58 23.52 -9.47
C GLU A 142 -7.97 22.16 -9.11
N PHE A 143 -8.81 21.20 -8.69
CA PHE A 143 -8.36 19.83 -8.37
C PHE A 143 -9.33 18.79 -8.92
N ILE A 144 -8.80 17.61 -9.18
CA ILE A 144 -9.57 16.45 -9.60
C ILE A 144 -9.31 15.31 -8.62
N PHE A 145 -10.39 14.72 -8.11
CA PHE A 145 -10.39 13.44 -7.41
C PHE A 145 -10.97 12.38 -8.33
N SER A 146 -10.27 11.26 -8.47
CA SER A 146 -10.74 10.16 -9.30
C SER A 146 -10.43 8.82 -8.66
N VAL A 147 -11.25 7.82 -8.98
CA VAL A 147 -11.05 6.43 -8.57
C VAL A 147 -11.22 5.53 -9.78
N PHE A 148 -10.20 4.73 -10.09
CA PHE A 148 -10.33 3.61 -11.03
C PHE A 148 -9.97 2.29 -10.34
N CYS A 149 -10.29 1.17 -10.96
CA CYS A 149 -9.94 -0.14 -10.44
C CYS A 149 -9.32 -1.04 -11.51
N CYS A 150 -8.57 -2.05 -11.05
CA CYS A 150 -8.02 -3.11 -11.88
C CYS A 150 -8.18 -4.46 -11.18
N PRO A 151 -8.58 -5.53 -11.90
CA PRO A 151 -8.47 -6.88 -11.37
C PRO A 151 -6.99 -7.23 -11.18
N VAL A 152 -6.65 -7.75 -10.01
CA VAL A 152 -5.30 -8.19 -9.68
C VAL A 152 -5.34 -9.58 -9.08
N GLY A 153 -4.34 -10.38 -9.39
CA GLY A 153 -4.17 -11.72 -8.83
C GLY A 153 -3.58 -11.72 -7.42
N ALA A 154 -3.35 -12.91 -6.91
CA ALA A 154 -2.51 -13.08 -5.74
C ALA A 154 -1.12 -12.51 -6.05
N TYR A 155 -0.59 -11.66 -5.15
CA TYR A 155 0.70 -10.98 -5.37
C TYR A 155 1.83 -11.97 -5.61
N PHE A 156 1.79 -13.09 -4.91
CA PHE A 156 2.74 -14.19 -5.11
C PHE A 156 2.09 -15.31 -5.92
N LYS A 157 2.59 -15.56 -7.12
CA LYS A 157 2.24 -16.76 -7.91
C LYS A 157 2.75 -18.00 -7.16
N GLY A 158 1.85 -18.91 -6.81
CA GLY A 158 2.20 -20.11 -6.04
C GLY A 158 2.06 -19.97 -4.53
N GLY A 159 1.51 -18.87 -4.02
CA GLY A 159 1.26 -18.62 -2.59
C GLY A 159 2.31 -17.75 -1.92
N LEU A 160 2.16 -17.60 -0.61
CA LEU A 160 3.05 -16.78 0.21
C LEU A 160 4.47 -17.36 0.23
N ALA A 161 5.46 -16.61 -0.26
CA ALA A 161 6.86 -17.03 -0.34
C ALA A 161 7.80 -15.91 0.15
N PRO A 162 8.94 -16.26 0.78
CA PRO A 162 9.92 -15.28 1.21
C PRO A 162 10.60 -14.58 0.05
N SER A 163 11.00 -13.33 0.28
CA SER A 163 11.84 -12.53 -0.62
C SER A 163 13.05 -11.99 0.14
N ASN A 164 14.15 -11.79 -0.56
CA ASN A 164 15.34 -11.18 -0.01
C ASN A 164 15.44 -9.72 -0.40
N PHE A 165 16.06 -8.92 0.46
CA PHE A 165 16.21 -7.48 0.30
C PHE A 165 17.65 -7.04 0.58
N ILE A 166 18.00 -5.86 0.10
CA ILE A 166 19.32 -5.26 0.30
C ILE A 166 19.17 -3.81 0.76
N THR A 167 20.02 -3.37 1.70
CA THR A 167 20.02 -1.96 2.11
C THR A 167 20.56 -1.07 1.00
N THR A 168 20.04 0.14 0.92
CA THR A 168 20.51 1.20 0.01
C THR A 168 21.06 2.39 0.80
N ASP A 169 21.97 3.13 0.19
CA ASP A 169 22.47 4.41 0.73
C ASP A 169 21.56 5.60 0.32
N TYR A 170 20.57 5.37 -0.53
CA TYR A 170 19.59 6.40 -0.88
C TYR A 170 18.56 6.57 0.24
N ASP A 171 18.20 7.82 0.51
CA ASP A 171 17.07 8.13 1.39
C ASP A 171 15.75 7.95 0.62
N ARG A 172 14.75 7.35 1.25
CA ARG A 172 13.41 7.26 0.67
C ARG A 172 12.70 8.62 0.69
N ALA A 173 12.73 9.27 1.83
CA ALA A 173 12.14 10.59 2.04
C ALA A 173 12.62 11.20 3.37
N ALA A 174 12.64 12.53 3.45
CA ALA A 174 13.00 13.23 4.67
C ALA A 174 11.86 13.21 5.70
N PRO A 175 12.15 13.12 7.03
CA PRO A 175 11.14 13.09 8.10
C PRO A 175 10.21 14.31 8.08
N MET A 176 10.75 15.52 7.99
CA MET A 176 9.97 16.75 7.89
C MET A 176 9.61 17.12 6.42
N GLY A 177 9.90 16.24 5.47
CA GLY A 177 9.55 16.35 4.06
C GLY A 177 8.20 15.75 3.73
N THR A 178 8.20 14.74 2.87
CA THR A 178 6.99 14.06 2.39
C THR A 178 6.94 12.56 2.77
N GLY A 179 7.84 12.08 3.66
CA GLY A 179 7.94 10.66 4.02
C GLY A 179 6.65 10.09 4.59
N GLY A 180 6.04 10.78 5.54
CA GLY A 180 4.80 10.35 6.21
C GLY A 180 3.52 10.48 5.38
N VAL A 181 3.59 10.95 4.11
CA VAL A 181 2.42 11.17 3.25
C VAL A 181 2.53 10.41 1.94
N LYS A 182 1.37 10.12 1.31
CA LYS A 182 1.30 9.22 0.15
C LYS A 182 1.36 9.99 -1.18
N VAL A 183 2.52 10.59 -1.46
CA VAL A 183 2.77 11.42 -2.65
C VAL A 183 3.60 10.66 -3.69
N GLY A 184 3.36 10.89 -4.97
CA GLY A 184 4.04 10.19 -6.07
C GLY A 184 5.55 10.44 -6.10
N GLY A 185 6.02 11.60 -5.62
CA GLY A 185 7.44 11.92 -5.55
C GLY A 185 8.26 10.92 -4.73
N ASN A 186 7.71 10.42 -3.61
CA ASN A 186 8.38 9.39 -2.80
C ASN A 186 8.57 8.08 -3.59
N TYR A 187 7.64 7.75 -4.47
CA TYR A 187 7.70 6.54 -5.30
C TYR A 187 8.59 6.74 -6.53
N ALA A 188 8.57 7.91 -7.14
CA ALA A 188 9.49 8.23 -8.23
C ALA A 188 10.96 8.15 -7.78
N ALA A 189 11.26 8.65 -6.58
CA ALA A 189 12.59 8.56 -5.99
C ALA A 189 13.04 7.12 -5.68
N SER A 190 12.09 6.18 -5.51
CA SER A 190 12.40 4.78 -5.22
C SER A 190 12.73 3.92 -6.45
N LEU A 191 12.52 4.43 -7.67
CA LEU A 191 12.75 3.66 -8.90
C LEU A 191 14.22 3.24 -9.06
N LEU A 192 15.15 4.18 -8.90
CA LEU A 192 16.59 3.87 -9.01
C LEU A 192 17.08 2.89 -7.93
N PRO A 193 16.79 3.07 -6.63
CA PRO A 193 17.16 2.09 -5.62
C PRO A 193 16.60 0.69 -5.87
N HIS A 194 15.38 0.58 -6.40
CA HIS A 194 14.78 -0.70 -6.79
C HIS A 194 15.59 -1.41 -7.88
N GLU A 195 15.91 -0.72 -8.96
CA GLU A 195 16.73 -1.28 -10.05
C GLU A 195 18.13 -1.68 -9.56
N LEU A 196 18.80 -0.81 -8.78
CA LEU A 196 20.11 -1.11 -8.20
C LEU A 196 20.07 -2.32 -7.24
N ALA A 197 18.98 -2.52 -6.50
CA ALA A 197 18.82 -3.72 -5.67
C ALA A 197 18.75 -4.99 -6.54
N ALA A 198 17.98 -4.96 -7.63
CA ALA A 198 17.87 -6.08 -8.55
C ALA A 198 19.20 -6.40 -9.24
N GLU A 199 19.97 -5.38 -9.66
CA GLU A 199 21.29 -5.52 -10.29
C GLU A 199 22.35 -6.15 -9.37
N GLN A 200 22.25 -5.94 -8.05
CA GLN A 200 23.15 -6.55 -7.07
C GLN A 200 22.85 -8.02 -6.78
N GLY A 201 21.76 -8.56 -7.35
CA GLY A 201 21.44 -9.97 -7.23
C GLY A 201 22.40 -10.87 -8.00
N THR A 202 22.52 -12.12 -7.54
CA THR A 202 23.27 -13.19 -8.22
C THR A 202 22.28 -14.27 -8.69
N PRO A 203 22.70 -15.25 -9.52
CA PRO A 203 21.87 -16.39 -9.86
C PRO A 203 21.34 -17.15 -8.64
N GLU A 204 22.15 -17.22 -7.56
CA GLU A 204 21.83 -17.92 -6.32
C GLU A 204 20.96 -17.09 -5.36
N ARG A 205 21.07 -15.76 -5.43
CA ARG A 205 20.30 -14.88 -4.55
C ARG A 205 19.88 -13.60 -5.27
N LYS A 206 18.57 -13.42 -5.40
CA LYS A 206 17.97 -12.22 -5.97
C LYS A 206 17.44 -11.32 -4.84
N PHE A 207 17.48 -10.01 -5.05
CA PHE A 207 16.87 -9.03 -4.16
C PHE A 207 15.61 -8.47 -4.82
N ALA A 208 14.51 -8.49 -4.08
CA ALA A 208 13.23 -8.02 -4.58
C ALA A 208 13.09 -6.49 -4.55
N ASP A 209 13.75 -5.85 -3.60
CA ASP A 209 13.74 -4.38 -3.44
C ASP A 209 14.79 -3.92 -2.42
N ALA A 210 14.87 -2.60 -2.23
CA ALA A 210 15.76 -1.96 -1.28
C ALA A 210 15.14 -1.82 0.12
N ILE A 211 15.98 -1.95 1.16
CA ILE A 211 15.66 -1.53 2.53
C ILE A 211 16.15 -0.10 2.73
N TYR A 212 15.26 0.78 3.12
CA TYR A 212 15.58 2.16 3.45
C TYR A 212 15.86 2.33 4.93
N LEU A 213 16.93 3.03 5.23
CA LEU A 213 17.35 3.36 6.59
C LEU A 213 16.98 4.82 6.91
N ASP A 214 16.99 5.18 8.19
CA ASP A 214 16.72 6.54 8.61
C ASP A 214 17.74 7.53 7.99
N PRO A 215 17.27 8.67 7.43
CA PRO A 215 18.15 9.58 6.68
C PRO A 215 19.15 10.35 7.56
N LYS A 216 19.01 10.27 8.89
CA LYS A 216 19.91 10.98 9.81
C LYS A 216 21.14 10.17 10.18
N THR A 217 20.97 8.87 10.43
CA THR A 217 22.06 8.04 10.97
C THR A 217 22.36 6.82 10.13
N HIS A 218 21.47 6.41 9.23
CA HIS A 218 21.52 5.18 8.44
C HIS A 218 21.72 3.94 9.31
N THR A 219 21.11 3.93 10.49
CA THR A 219 21.21 2.82 11.45
C THR A 219 19.89 2.14 11.75
N LYS A 220 18.76 2.79 11.46
CA LYS A 220 17.43 2.27 11.75
C LYS A 220 16.69 1.93 10.45
N ILE A 221 16.04 0.78 10.42
CA ILE A 221 15.16 0.42 9.30
C ILE A 221 13.91 1.31 9.35
N GLU A 222 13.52 1.87 8.21
CA GLU A 222 12.26 2.60 8.05
C GLU A 222 11.28 1.83 7.17
N GLU A 223 11.62 1.54 5.93
CA GLU A 223 10.71 0.90 4.98
C GLU A 223 11.43 -0.11 4.08
N VAL A 224 10.66 -1.02 3.49
CA VAL A 224 11.09 -2.07 2.57
C VAL A 224 10.44 -1.77 1.22
N GLY A 225 11.19 -1.17 0.28
CA GLY A 225 10.62 -0.70 -0.97
C GLY A 225 9.43 0.24 -0.74
N ALA A 226 8.26 -0.16 -1.21
CA ALA A 226 6.98 0.57 -1.03
C ALA A 226 6.11 0.00 0.12
N ALA A 227 6.70 -0.78 1.04
CA ALA A 227 6.02 -1.47 2.14
C ALA A 227 6.65 -1.15 3.49
N ASN A 228 5.90 -1.37 4.58
CA ASN A 228 6.42 -1.20 5.93
C ASN A 228 7.07 -2.48 6.44
N PHE A 229 8.17 -2.35 7.18
CA PHE A 229 8.86 -3.45 7.84
C PHE A 229 8.15 -3.89 9.12
N PHE A 230 8.19 -5.17 9.44
CA PHE A 230 7.97 -5.70 10.78
C PHE A 230 8.89 -6.89 11.07
N GLY A 231 9.18 -7.14 12.33
CA GLY A 231 9.91 -8.31 12.80
C GLY A 231 9.18 -9.02 13.94
N ILE A 232 9.34 -10.33 14.01
CA ILE A 232 8.92 -11.14 15.15
C ILE A 232 10.18 -11.55 15.92
N THR A 233 10.29 -11.11 17.15
CA THR A 233 11.46 -11.41 17.97
C THR A 233 11.49 -12.86 18.44
N LYS A 234 12.65 -13.32 18.88
CA LYS A 234 12.83 -14.68 19.43
C LYS A 234 12.01 -14.94 20.71
N ASP A 235 11.65 -13.87 21.44
CA ASP A 235 10.73 -13.90 22.57
C ASP A 235 9.27 -13.59 22.19
N ASN A 236 8.93 -13.76 20.91
CA ASN A 236 7.56 -13.69 20.35
C ASN A 236 6.88 -12.32 20.49
N LYS A 237 7.60 -11.22 20.29
CA LYS A 237 7.04 -9.88 20.17
C LYS A 237 6.94 -9.46 18.71
N PHE A 238 5.89 -8.70 18.36
CA PHE A 238 5.76 -8.03 17.07
C PHE A 238 6.35 -6.63 17.18
N ILE A 239 7.38 -6.32 16.39
CA ILE A 239 8.02 -4.99 16.38
C ILE A 239 7.99 -4.41 14.97
N THR A 240 7.60 -3.14 14.85
CA THR A 240 7.62 -2.40 13.58
C THR A 240 8.22 -1.02 13.78
N PRO A 241 8.97 -0.49 12.80
CA PRO A 241 9.57 0.83 12.89
C PRO A 241 8.53 1.95 13.09
N ALA A 242 8.90 2.94 13.90
CA ALA A 242 8.16 4.19 14.10
C ALA A 242 9.06 5.38 13.75
N SER A 243 8.62 6.20 12.79
CA SER A 243 9.29 7.44 12.39
C SER A 243 8.29 8.33 11.64
N GLU A 244 8.50 9.64 11.69
CA GLU A 244 7.69 10.60 10.93
C GLU A 244 7.91 10.53 9.41
N SER A 245 9.00 9.88 8.96
CA SER A 245 9.26 9.62 7.53
C SER A 245 8.58 8.36 7.00
N ILE A 246 8.03 7.51 7.88
CA ILE A 246 7.37 6.27 7.50
C ILE A 246 5.90 6.54 7.16
N LEU A 247 5.45 6.02 6.01
CA LEU A 247 4.02 6.08 5.66
C LEU A 247 3.17 5.32 6.70
N PRO A 248 2.14 5.96 7.30
CA PRO A 248 1.23 5.27 8.23
C PRO A 248 0.38 4.23 7.48
N SER A 249 0.83 2.99 7.48
CA SER A 249 0.22 1.90 6.74
C SER A 249 -1.00 1.33 7.45
N ILE A 250 -2.13 1.26 6.73
CA ILE A 250 -3.36 0.64 7.22
C ILE A 250 -3.11 -0.84 7.51
N THR A 251 -2.33 -1.53 6.67
CA THR A 251 -1.95 -2.93 6.88
C THR A 251 -1.09 -3.09 8.14
N LYS A 252 -0.07 -2.24 8.34
CA LYS A 252 0.77 -2.26 9.54
C LYS A 252 -0.06 -2.14 10.83
N TYR A 253 -0.94 -1.15 10.90
CA TYR A 253 -1.80 -0.96 12.07
C TYR A 253 -2.81 -2.07 12.26
N SER A 254 -3.28 -2.70 11.18
CA SER A 254 -4.12 -3.89 11.27
C SER A 254 -3.34 -5.09 11.82
N LEU A 255 -2.10 -5.28 11.38
CA LEU A 255 -1.24 -6.36 11.90
C LEU A 255 -0.83 -6.14 13.36
N LEU A 256 -0.55 -4.90 13.79
CA LEU A 256 -0.33 -4.56 15.20
C LEU A 256 -1.53 -4.96 16.06
N HIS A 257 -2.74 -4.62 15.61
CA HIS A 257 -3.98 -5.01 16.30
C HIS A 257 -4.15 -6.54 16.34
N ILE A 258 -3.97 -7.22 15.20
CA ILE A 258 -4.10 -8.68 15.11
C ILE A 258 -3.07 -9.36 16.00
N ALA A 259 -1.81 -8.94 15.98
CA ALA A 259 -0.75 -9.49 16.82
C ALA A 259 -1.13 -9.40 18.30
N LYS A 260 -1.60 -8.23 18.73
CA LYS A 260 -1.96 -7.97 20.13
C LYS A 260 -3.25 -8.69 20.55
N GLU A 261 -4.35 -8.43 19.83
CA GLU A 261 -5.71 -8.81 20.28
C GLU A 261 -6.08 -10.25 19.88
N ARG A 262 -5.49 -10.80 18.80
CA ARG A 262 -5.83 -12.13 18.28
C ARG A 262 -4.75 -13.18 18.59
N LEU A 263 -3.48 -12.78 18.56
CA LEU A 263 -2.36 -13.71 18.80
C LEU A 263 -1.75 -13.57 20.20
N GLY A 264 -2.23 -12.64 21.02
CA GLY A 264 -1.75 -12.44 22.39
C GLY A 264 -0.28 -12.03 22.50
N MET A 265 0.24 -11.38 21.45
CA MET A 265 1.65 -10.92 21.38
C MET A 265 1.79 -9.52 21.95
N GLU A 266 2.96 -9.22 22.52
CA GLU A 266 3.36 -7.83 22.72
C GLU A 266 3.63 -7.20 21.33
N ALA A 267 2.96 -6.07 21.02
CA ALA A 267 3.06 -5.39 19.74
C ALA A 267 3.60 -3.97 19.96
N ILE A 268 4.74 -3.65 19.35
CA ILE A 268 5.54 -2.45 19.64
C ILE A 268 5.79 -1.68 18.34
N GLU A 269 5.54 -0.37 18.36
CA GLU A 269 6.12 0.57 17.40
C GLU A 269 7.35 1.21 18.04
N GLY A 270 8.52 1.13 17.38
CA GLY A 270 9.75 1.64 17.94
C GLY A 270 10.93 1.57 16.97
N ASP A 271 12.13 1.82 17.50
CA ASP A 271 13.35 1.75 16.69
C ASP A 271 13.71 0.30 16.35
N VAL A 272 14.03 0.05 15.08
CA VAL A 272 14.55 -1.23 14.58
C VAL A 272 15.93 -0.99 13.98
N TYR A 273 16.98 -1.39 14.69
CA TYR A 273 18.36 -1.17 14.26
C TYR A 273 18.83 -2.25 13.29
N ILE A 274 19.48 -1.84 12.19
CA ILE A 274 19.96 -2.74 11.13
C ILE A 274 21.10 -3.66 11.63
N ASP A 275 21.84 -3.27 12.65
CA ASP A 275 22.89 -4.06 13.27
C ASP A 275 22.38 -5.03 14.36
N GLN A 276 21.07 -4.99 14.67
CA GLN A 276 20.43 -5.82 15.69
C GLN A 276 19.42 -6.82 15.11
N LEU A 277 19.58 -7.22 13.86
CA LEU A 277 18.66 -8.16 13.18
C LEU A 277 18.64 -9.54 13.85
N ASP A 278 19.68 -9.93 14.55
CA ASP A 278 19.77 -11.23 15.23
C ASP A 278 18.71 -11.42 16.35
N GLN A 279 18.04 -10.37 16.79
CA GLN A 279 16.93 -10.48 17.73
C GLN A 279 15.65 -11.10 17.11
N PHE A 280 15.52 -11.05 15.79
CA PHE A 280 14.32 -11.52 15.12
C PHE A 280 14.40 -12.98 14.70
N ALA A 281 13.32 -13.72 14.97
CA ALA A 281 13.10 -15.07 14.47
C ALA A 281 12.47 -15.06 13.07
N GLU A 282 11.59 -14.07 12.79
CA GLU A 282 10.92 -13.86 11.51
C GLU A 282 10.92 -12.37 11.18
N ALA A 283 10.83 -12.04 9.90
CA ALA A 283 10.60 -10.67 9.45
C ALA A 283 9.65 -10.63 8.24
N GLY A 284 9.03 -9.49 8.03
CA GLY A 284 8.13 -9.28 6.91
C GLY A 284 8.02 -7.82 6.50
N ALA A 285 7.59 -7.62 5.25
CA ALA A 285 7.12 -6.35 4.75
C ALA A 285 5.61 -6.41 4.56
N CYS A 286 4.89 -5.32 4.82
CA CYS A 286 3.43 -5.31 4.73
C CYS A 286 2.89 -4.07 4.03
N GLY A 287 1.81 -4.27 3.25
CA GLY A 287 1.13 -3.22 2.51
C GLY A 287 -0.09 -3.76 1.78
N THR A 288 -0.89 -2.87 1.18
CA THR A 288 -2.15 -3.27 0.52
C THR A 288 -1.92 -4.23 -0.66
N ALA A 289 -0.87 -4.03 -1.46
CA ALA A 289 -0.65 -4.82 -2.67
C ALA A 289 -0.35 -6.28 -2.34
N ALA A 290 0.69 -6.53 -1.53
CA ALA A 290 1.19 -7.86 -1.20
C ALA A 290 0.56 -8.46 0.07
N VAL A 291 -0.18 -7.66 0.86
CA VAL A 291 -0.65 -7.99 2.21
C VAL A 291 0.55 -8.15 3.15
N ILE A 292 1.23 -9.28 3.10
CA ILE A 292 2.53 -9.55 3.73
C ILE A 292 3.47 -10.17 2.70
N THR A 293 4.69 -9.69 2.66
CA THR A 293 5.83 -10.34 2.01
C THR A 293 6.76 -10.84 3.12
N PRO A 294 6.88 -12.13 3.35
CA PRO A 294 7.88 -12.64 4.29
C PRO A 294 9.29 -12.24 3.83
N VAL A 295 10.13 -11.79 4.75
CA VAL A 295 11.53 -11.46 4.47
C VAL A 295 12.39 -12.68 4.80
N GLY A 296 12.98 -13.30 3.77
CA GLY A 296 13.90 -14.42 3.91
C GLY A 296 15.24 -13.95 4.47
N GLY A 297 15.78 -12.86 3.93
CA GLY A 297 17.01 -12.27 4.42
C GLY A 297 17.24 -10.84 3.96
N ILE A 298 18.18 -10.18 4.64
CA ILE A 298 18.62 -8.82 4.34
C ILE A 298 20.14 -8.80 4.15
N GLN A 299 20.56 -8.23 3.03
CA GLN A 299 21.97 -7.91 2.75
C GLN A 299 22.27 -6.50 3.27
N HIS A 300 23.26 -6.37 4.16
CA HIS A 300 23.77 -5.10 4.66
C HIS A 300 25.29 -5.10 4.72
N LYS A 301 25.95 -4.15 4.06
CA LYS A 301 27.41 -3.95 4.09
C LYS A 301 28.21 -5.27 3.90
N GLY A 302 27.83 -6.06 2.90
CA GLY A 302 28.52 -7.32 2.57
C GLY A 302 28.10 -8.51 3.43
N LYS A 303 27.35 -8.34 4.51
CA LYS A 303 26.83 -9.42 5.35
C LYS A 303 25.38 -9.71 4.99
N PHE A 304 25.06 -10.97 4.71
CA PHE A 304 23.70 -11.43 4.52
C PHE A 304 23.15 -12.05 5.82
N HIS A 305 22.02 -11.54 6.27
CA HIS A 305 21.33 -12.01 7.46
C HIS A 305 20.06 -12.77 7.03
N VAL A 306 19.97 -14.04 7.40
CA VAL A 306 18.76 -14.88 7.20
C VAL A 306 17.92 -14.86 8.47
N PHE A 307 16.62 -14.71 8.33
CA PHE A 307 15.67 -14.81 9.44
C PHE A 307 15.21 -16.26 9.63
N TYR A 308 13.93 -16.57 9.36
CA TYR A 308 13.41 -17.92 9.50
C TYR A 308 13.96 -18.84 8.40
N SER A 309 13.73 -18.49 7.15
CA SER A 309 14.18 -19.24 5.97
C SER A 309 14.11 -18.38 4.70
N GLU A 310 15.01 -18.66 3.71
CA GLU A 310 14.91 -18.06 2.38
C GLU A 310 13.83 -18.73 1.50
N THR A 311 13.28 -19.87 1.91
CA THR A 311 12.32 -20.65 1.11
C THR A 311 11.01 -20.96 1.83
N GLU A 312 10.97 -20.89 3.15
CA GLU A 312 9.80 -21.24 3.96
C GLU A 312 9.29 -20.00 4.72
N VAL A 313 7.98 -19.91 4.85
CA VAL A 313 7.31 -18.84 5.59
C VAL A 313 7.29 -19.15 7.07
N GLY A 314 7.73 -18.23 7.89
CA GLY A 314 7.68 -18.35 9.33
C GLY A 314 6.26 -18.55 9.87
N PRO A 315 6.09 -19.37 10.93
CA PRO A 315 4.78 -19.74 11.43
C PRO A 315 3.94 -18.56 11.95
N VAL A 316 4.57 -17.55 12.56
CA VAL A 316 3.85 -16.35 13.05
C VAL A 316 3.44 -15.47 11.89
N THR A 317 4.33 -15.23 10.92
CA THR A 317 4.03 -14.50 9.69
C THR A 317 2.86 -15.13 8.94
N ARG A 318 2.81 -16.46 8.85
CA ARG A 318 1.69 -17.18 8.23
C ARG A 318 0.38 -17.00 8.99
N LYS A 319 0.40 -17.04 10.32
CA LYS A 319 -0.79 -16.78 11.15
C LYS A 319 -1.32 -15.36 10.93
N LEU A 320 -0.44 -14.36 10.95
CA LEU A 320 -0.79 -12.96 10.67
C LEU A 320 -1.42 -12.79 9.28
N TYR A 321 -0.84 -13.43 8.27
CA TYR A 321 -1.36 -13.40 6.90
C TYR A 321 -2.76 -14.04 6.81
N ASN A 322 -2.94 -15.23 7.38
CA ASN A 322 -4.21 -15.95 7.34
C ASN A 322 -5.31 -15.18 8.09
N GLU A 323 -5.00 -14.61 9.25
CA GLU A 323 -5.95 -13.82 10.02
C GLU A 323 -6.38 -12.57 9.25
N LEU A 324 -5.44 -11.81 8.73
CA LEU A 324 -5.74 -10.59 7.98
C LEU A 324 -6.53 -10.87 6.70
N THR A 325 -6.12 -11.86 5.91
CA THR A 325 -6.83 -12.23 4.67
C THR A 325 -8.20 -12.82 4.98
N GLY A 326 -8.31 -13.64 6.04
CA GLY A 326 -9.59 -14.15 6.51
C GLY A 326 -10.59 -13.07 6.86
N ILE A 327 -10.14 -11.99 7.54
CA ILE A 327 -10.96 -10.80 7.81
C ILE A 327 -11.38 -10.12 6.50
N GLN A 328 -10.47 -9.94 5.56
CA GLN A 328 -10.71 -9.25 4.29
C GLN A 328 -11.73 -9.98 3.41
N PHE A 329 -11.62 -11.30 3.32
CA PHE A 329 -12.54 -12.15 2.56
C PHE A 329 -13.82 -12.55 3.32
N GLY A 330 -13.93 -12.17 4.61
CA GLY A 330 -15.10 -12.46 5.43
C GLY A 330 -15.15 -13.89 5.98
N ASP A 331 -14.02 -14.61 5.98
CA ASP A 331 -13.88 -15.95 6.57
C ASP A 331 -13.65 -15.89 8.08
N VAL A 332 -13.17 -14.77 8.58
CA VAL A 332 -12.90 -14.47 9.97
C VAL A 332 -13.68 -13.21 10.35
N GLU A 333 -14.28 -13.21 11.55
CA GLU A 333 -14.98 -12.05 12.07
C GLU A 333 -14.07 -10.84 12.18
N ALA A 334 -14.50 -9.72 11.58
CA ALA A 334 -13.74 -8.47 11.58
C ALA A 334 -13.93 -7.68 12.87
N PRO A 335 -12.93 -6.96 13.36
CA PRO A 335 -13.14 -5.90 14.35
C PRO A 335 -14.16 -4.88 13.84
N GLU A 336 -14.89 -4.25 14.75
CA GLU A 336 -15.92 -3.26 14.42
C GLU A 336 -15.35 -2.14 13.53
N GLY A 337 -16.09 -1.79 12.48
CA GLY A 337 -15.74 -0.72 11.54
C GLY A 337 -14.67 -1.06 10.51
N TRP A 338 -14.09 -2.28 10.53
CA TRP A 338 -13.04 -2.64 9.57
C TRP A 338 -13.59 -3.00 8.18
N ILE A 339 -14.81 -3.47 8.12
CA ILE A 339 -15.44 -3.89 6.86
C ILE A 339 -16.58 -2.93 6.49
N VAL A 340 -16.55 -2.46 5.26
CA VAL A 340 -17.64 -1.71 4.62
C VAL A 340 -18.17 -2.56 3.46
N LYS A 341 -19.43 -2.96 3.53
CA LYS A 341 -20.09 -3.70 2.46
C LYS A 341 -20.39 -2.81 1.26
N VAL A 342 -20.17 -3.38 0.06
CA VAL A 342 -20.64 -2.78 -1.20
C VAL A 342 -22.02 -3.35 -1.50
N GLU A 343 -23.05 -2.53 -1.31
CA GLU A 343 -24.46 -2.86 -1.55
C GLU A 343 -24.89 -2.45 -2.97
#